data_75e81a71628e68f0fe5be2f02378bc9d
#
_entry.id   75e81a71628e68f0fe5be2f02378bc9d
#
_cell.length_a   1.000
_cell.length_b   1.000
_cell.length_c   1.000
_cell.angle_alpha   90.00
_cell.angle_beta   90.00
_cell.angle_gamma   90.00
#
_symmetry.space_group_name_H-M   'P 1'
#
loop_
_entity.id
_entity.type
_entity.pdbx_description
1 polymer ?
#
loop_
_entity_poly.entity_id
_entity_poly.type
_entity_poly.pdbx_seq_one_letter_code
_entity_poly.pdbx_strand_id
1 'polypeptide(L)'
;MRQTELHLTPADRAAVDEIRSKGVHHSREVNRAHALSCLDRGVSESQIMEVLGMGRTALWRTRAAYLQGGVELAVFDVARSGRPKRYDTDAEARVTALACSAPPAGRQRWTLVELERAARQESGLGAVSRETLRRMLKKTTSSPGAA
;
A
#
# COMPACT_ATOMS: atom_id res chain seq x y z
N MET A 1 -9.59 24.56 -28.40
CA MET A 1 -10.31 23.45 -27.74
C MET A 1 -9.31 22.38 -27.41
N ARG A 2 -9.07 22.06 -26.14
CA ARG A 2 -8.23 20.90 -25.78
C ARG A 2 -9.03 19.65 -26.10
N GLN A 3 -8.53 18.85 -27.03
CA GLN A 3 -9.13 17.55 -27.33
C GLN A 3 -8.90 16.61 -26.12
N THR A 4 -9.98 16.20 -25.49
CA THR A 4 -10.01 15.20 -24.42
C THR A 4 -10.17 13.78 -24.97
N GLU A 5 -10.00 13.62 -26.28
CA GLU A 5 -10.16 12.32 -26.93
C GLU A 5 -9.19 11.30 -26.35
N LEU A 6 -9.76 10.19 -25.95
CA LEU A 6 -9.04 9.00 -25.48
C LEU A 6 -9.66 7.79 -26.17
N HIS A 7 -8.81 6.94 -26.70
CA HIS A 7 -9.25 5.68 -27.30
C HIS A 7 -8.61 4.50 -26.56
N LEU A 8 -9.46 3.64 -26.02
CA LEU A 8 -9.01 2.41 -25.37
C LEU A 8 -8.75 1.34 -26.45
N THR A 9 -7.72 0.51 -26.22
CA THR A 9 -7.55 -0.71 -27.00
C THR A 9 -8.69 -1.68 -26.73
N PRO A 10 -8.98 -2.65 -27.62
CA PRO A 10 -10.01 -3.68 -27.35
C PRO A 10 -9.79 -4.44 -26.05
N ALA A 11 -8.54 -4.76 -25.71
CA ALA A 11 -8.18 -5.44 -24.48
C ALA A 11 -8.42 -4.55 -23.24
N ASP A 12 -8.04 -3.27 -23.31
CA ASP A 12 -8.24 -2.30 -22.23
C ASP A 12 -9.74 -2.01 -22.02
N ARG A 13 -10.51 -1.95 -23.11
CA ARG A 13 -11.97 -1.80 -23.04
C ARG A 13 -12.61 -2.97 -22.30
N ALA A 14 -12.21 -4.19 -22.59
CA ALA A 14 -12.68 -5.38 -21.90
C ALA A 14 -12.31 -5.36 -20.41
N ALA A 15 -11.08 -4.97 -20.08
CA ALA A 15 -10.61 -4.85 -18.70
C ALA A 15 -11.39 -3.77 -17.92
N VAL A 16 -11.63 -2.62 -18.52
CA VAL A 16 -12.44 -1.54 -17.92
C VAL A 16 -13.88 -2.00 -17.69
N ASP A 17 -14.49 -2.68 -18.65
CA ASP A 17 -15.86 -3.20 -18.54
C ASP A 17 -15.96 -4.28 -17.46
N GLU A 18 -14.95 -5.09 -17.27
CA GLU A 18 -14.89 -6.08 -16.19
C GLU A 18 -14.87 -5.40 -14.82
N ILE A 19 -14.01 -4.39 -14.62
CA ILE A 19 -13.93 -3.61 -13.37
C ILE A 19 -15.27 -2.92 -13.06
N ARG A 20 -15.97 -2.42 -14.07
CA ARG A 20 -17.27 -1.74 -13.92
C ARG A 20 -18.41 -2.67 -13.55
N SER A 21 -18.34 -3.94 -13.94
CA SER A 21 -19.48 -4.88 -13.86
C SER A 21 -19.27 -6.03 -12.89
N LYS A 22 -18.05 -6.34 -12.51
CA LYS A 22 -17.72 -7.53 -11.72
C LYS A 22 -16.70 -7.23 -10.61
N GLY A 23 -16.71 -8.10 -9.59
CA GLY A 23 -15.73 -8.07 -8.52
C GLY A 23 -16.02 -7.06 -7.42
N VAL A 24 -15.13 -7.01 -6.44
CA VAL A 24 -15.15 -6.06 -5.33
C VAL A 24 -14.03 -5.05 -5.54
N HIS A 25 -14.39 -3.82 -5.80
CA HIS A 25 -13.47 -2.72 -6.08
C HIS A 25 -13.79 -1.51 -5.19
N HIS A 26 -12.78 -0.68 -4.94
CA HIS A 26 -13.03 0.59 -4.27
C HIS A 26 -13.82 1.53 -5.18
N SER A 27 -14.72 2.32 -4.60
CA SER A 27 -15.57 3.26 -5.36
C SER A 27 -14.78 4.16 -6.29
N ARG A 28 -13.58 4.60 -5.88
CA ARG A 28 -12.70 5.42 -6.73
C ARG A 28 -12.12 4.67 -7.92
N GLU A 29 -11.88 3.37 -7.80
CA GLU A 29 -11.40 2.52 -8.91
C GLU A 29 -12.52 2.35 -9.94
N VAL A 30 -13.72 2.06 -9.48
CA VAL A 30 -14.91 1.96 -10.33
C VAL A 30 -15.18 3.30 -11.05
N ASN A 31 -15.11 4.42 -10.33
CA ASN A 31 -15.30 5.74 -10.94
C ASN A 31 -14.24 6.08 -12.00
N ARG A 32 -12.97 5.71 -11.77
CA ARG A 32 -11.91 5.87 -12.78
C ARG A 32 -12.15 4.99 -14.00
N ALA A 33 -12.59 3.75 -13.81
CA ALA A 33 -12.97 2.86 -14.91
C ALA A 33 -14.15 3.43 -15.71
N HIS A 34 -15.17 3.97 -15.06
CA HIS A 34 -16.27 4.67 -15.72
C HIS A 34 -15.80 5.89 -16.50
N ALA A 35 -14.88 6.69 -15.92
CA ALA A 35 -14.32 7.86 -16.58
C ALA A 35 -13.57 7.48 -17.87
N LEU A 36 -12.74 6.43 -17.84
CA LEU A 36 -12.06 5.92 -19.04
C LEU A 36 -13.04 5.44 -20.10
N SER A 37 -14.08 4.71 -19.73
CA SER A 37 -15.13 4.25 -20.63
C SER A 37 -15.89 5.42 -21.28
N CYS A 38 -16.21 6.45 -20.49
CA CYS A 38 -16.87 7.65 -21.00
C CYS A 38 -16.00 8.42 -21.97
N LEU A 39 -14.71 8.59 -21.67
CA LEU A 39 -13.76 9.24 -22.56
C LEU A 39 -13.61 8.48 -23.89
N ASP A 40 -13.53 7.16 -23.86
CA ASP A 40 -13.47 6.29 -25.05
C ASP A 40 -14.72 6.44 -25.94
N ARG A 41 -15.86 6.69 -25.32
CA ARG A 41 -17.13 6.91 -26.03
C ARG A 41 -17.36 8.36 -26.48
N GLY A 42 -16.43 9.24 -26.24
CA GLY A 42 -16.54 10.64 -26.62
C GLY A 42 -17.49 11.47 -25.76
N VAL A 43 -17.81 11.03 -24.55
CA VAL A 43 -18.62 11.81 -23.60
C VAL A 43 -17.84 13.04 -23.16
N SER A 44 -18.51 14.20 -23.09
CA SER A 44 -17.87 15.45 -22.71
C SER A 44 -17.35 15.44 -21.26
N GLU A 45 -16.26 16.13 -21.04
CA GLU A 45 -15.64 16.27 -19.70
C GLU A 45 -16.64 16.78 -18.65
N SER A 46 -17.46 17.75 -19.01
CA SER A 46 -18.48 18.33 -18.12
C SER A 46 -19.51 17.29 -17.70
N GLN A 47 -19.97 16.46 -18.62
CA GLN A 47 -20.93 15.39 -18.32
C GLN A 47 -20.31 14.30 -17.46
N ILE A 48 -19.07 13.91 -17.71
CA ILE A 48 -18.36 12.91 -16.88
C ILE A 48 -18.23 13.41 -15.44
N MET A 49 -17.80 14.66 -15.28
CA MET A 49 -17.64 15.28 -13.97
C MET A 49 -18.96 15.36 -13.21
N GLU A 50 -20.04 15.72 -13.86
CA GLU A 50 -21.36 15.83 -13.27
C GLU A 50 -21.91 14.47 -12.83
N VAL A 51 -21.83 13.47 -13.71
CA VAL A 51 -22.40 12.12 -13.47
C VAL A 51 -21.60 11.35 -12.42
N LEU A 52 -20.27 11.40 -12.50
CA LEU A 52 -19.40 10.64 -11.60
C LEU A 52 -19.02 11.40 -10.32
N GLY A 53 -19.33 12.66 -10.23
CA GLY A 53 -18.90 13.49 -9.10
C GLY A 53 -17.37 13.67 -9.03
N MET A 54 -16.68 13.54 -10.16
CA MET A 54 -15.22 13.68 -10.23
C MET A 54 -14.84 15.13 -10.50
N GLY A 55 -13.82 15.62 -9.81
CA GLY A 55 -13.21 16.90 -10.14
C GLY A 55 -12.38 16.84 -11.45
N ARG A 56 -12.24 17.97 -12.14
CA ARG A 56 -11.46 18.09 -13.38
C ARG A 56 -10.04 17.52 -13.25
N THR A 57 -9.36 17.84 -12.16
CA THR A 57 -7.99 17.37 -11.91
C THR A 57 -7.94 15.84 -11.80
N ALA A 58 -8.92 15.20 -11.15
CA ALA A 58 -8.99 13.75 -11.02
C ALA A 58 -9.20 13.08 -12.38
N LEU A 59 -10.11 13.63 -13.21
CA LEU A 59 -10.36 13.15 -14.56
C LEU A 59 -9.09 13.23 -15.43
N TRP A 60 -8.42 14.36 -15.41
CA TRP A 60 -7.18 14.58 -16.16
C TRP A 60 -6.04 13.67 -15.71
N ARG A 61 -5.90 13.45 -14.41
CA ARG A 61 -4.90 12.52 -13.87
C ARG A 61 -5.18 11.09 -14.31
N THR A 62 -6.43 10.65 -14.29
CA THR A 62 -6.84 9.32 -14.75
C THR A 62 -6.51 9.13 -16.23
N ARG A 63 -6.84 10.13 -17.08
CA ARG A 63 -6.50 10.12 -18.49
C ARG A 63 -4.98 10.05 -18.72
N ALA A 64 -4.23 10.93 -18.06
CA ALA A 64 -2.77 10.98 -18.18
C ALA A 64 -2.12 9.66 -17.72
N ALA A 65 -2.59 9.08 -16.63
CA ALA A 65 -2.11 7.79 -16.14
C ALA A 65 -2.38 6.65 -17.13
N TYR A 66 -3.54 6.65 -17.79
CA TYR A 66 -3.82 5.67 -18.85
C TYR A 66 -2.85 5.80 -20.03
N LEU A 67 -2.59 7.01 -20.48
CA LEU A 67 -1.65 7.27 -21.58
C LEU A 67 -0.20 6.91 -21.21
N GLN A 68 0.13 6.94 -19.93
CA GLN A 68 1.46 6.62 -19.43
C GLN A 68 1.66 5.11 -19.20
N GLY A 69 0.70 4.42 -18.63
CA GLY A 69 0.87 3.04 -18.17
C GLY A 69 -0.38 2.15 -18.25
N GLY A 70 -1.36 2.53 -19.07
CA GLY A 70 -2.56 1.71 -19.31
C GLY A 70 -3.55 1.67 -18.14
N VAL A 71 -4.45 0.71 -18.19
CA VAL A 71 -5.57 0.55 -17.23
C VAL A 71 -5.07 0.33 -15.80
N GLU A 72 -4.05 -0.47 -15.62
CA GLU A 72 -3.48 -0.76 -14.30
C GLU A 72 -3.06 0.52 -13.56
N LEU A 73 -2.29 1.38 -14.22
CA LEU A 73 -1.83 2.64 -13.62
C LEU A 73 -2.96 3.66 -13.46
N ALA A 74 -3.94 3.66 -14.37
CA ALA A 74 -5.02 4.63 -14.37
C ALA A 74 -6.09 4.34 -13.30
N VAL A 75 -6.45 3.09 -13.10
CA VAL A 75 -7.57 2.67 -12.26
C VAL A 75 -7.14 2.36 -10.84
N PHE A 76 -6.10 1.54 -10.67
CA PHE A 76 -5.66 1.09 -9.36
C PHE A 76 -4.73 2.07 -8.67
N ASP A 77 -4.78 2.09 -7.35
CA ASP A 77 -3.86 2.89 -6.57
C ASP A 77 -2.49 2.22 -6.50
N VAL A 78 -1.47 2.96 -6.86
CA VAL A 78 -0.08 2.52 -6.66
C VAL A 78 0.23 2.52 -5.16
N ALA A 79 0.77 1.41 -4.67
CA ALA A 79 1.22 1.31 -3.30
C ALA A 79 2.27 2.39 -3.00
N ARG A 80 2.01 3.20 -1.99
CA ARG A 80 2.97 4.21 -1.55
C ARG A 80 4.01 3.54 -0.67
N SER A 81 5.28 3.92 -0.82
CA SER A 81 6.37 3.43 0.01
C SER A 81 6.18 3.72 1.53
N GLY A 82 5.36 4.72 1.84
CA GLY A 82 5.12 5.13 3.20
C GLY A 82 6.36 5.76 3.86
N ARG A 83 6.30 5.92 5.18
CA ARG A 83 7.46 6.36 5.95
C ARG A 83 8.51 5.26 5.98
N PRO A 84 9.79 5.54 5.70
CA PRO A 84 10.86 4.56 5.84
C PRO A 84 10.86 3.92 7.23
N LYS A 85 11.07 2.62 7.30
CA LYS A 85 11.19 1.91 8.57
C LYS A 85 12.44 2.39 9.29
N ARG A 86 12.31 2.72 10.57
CA ARG A 86 13.44 3.10 11.41
C ARG A 86 14.36 1.91 11.71
N TYR A 87 13.78 0.73 11.83
CA TYR A 87 14.48 -0.52 12.08
C TYR A 87 14.23 -1.48 10.92
N ASP A 88 15.29 -2.04 10.38
CA ASP A 88 15.27 -2.97 9.26
C ASP A 88 15.02 -4.42 9.72
N THR A 89 15.03 -5.33 8.77
CA THR A 89 14.86 -6.77 9.03
C THR A 89 15.99 -7.35 9.88
N ASP A 90 17.22 -6.83 9.73
CA ASP A 90 18.36 -7.24 10.52
C ASP A 90 18.19 -6.85 12.01
N ALA A 91 17.72 -5.64 12.27
CA ALA A 91 17.39 -5.18 13.62
C ALA A 91 16.27 -6.05 14.23
N GLU A 92 15.22 -6.37 13.48
CA GLU A 92 14.15 -7.29 13.92
C GLU A 92 14.70 -8.68 14.26
N ALA A 93 15.61 -9.22 13.45
CA ALA A 93 16.24 -10.52 13.68
C ALA A 93 17.12 -10.52 14.95
N ARG A 94 17.88 -9.44 15.18
CA ARG A 94 18.71 -9.31 16.39
C ARG A 94 17.87 -9.23 17.67
N VAL A 95 16.76 -8.50 17.65
CA VAL A 95 15.80 -8.45 18.77
C VAL A 95 15.20 -9.83 19.02
N THR A 96 14.82 -10.55 17.98
CA THR A 96 14.29 -11.93 18.12
C THR A 96 15.33 -12.88 18.71
N ALA A 97 16.56 -12.83 18.21
CA ALA A 97 17.66 -13.63 18.73
C ALA A 97 17.94 -13.33 20.23
N LEU A 98 17.90 -12.05 20.62
CA LEU A 98 18.06 -11.63 22.01
C LEU A 98 16.93 -12.17 22.89
N ALA A 99 15.68 -12.10 22.43
CA ALA A 99 14.53 -12.61 23.16
C ALA A 99 14.54 -14.15 23.31
N CYS A 100 15.18 -14.85 22.38
CA CYS A 100 15.38 -16.30 22.43
C CYS A 100 16.63 -16.73 23.21
N SER A 101 17.51 -15.79 23.57
CA SER A 101 18.70 -16.07 24.39
C SER A 101 18.34 -16.26 25.87
N ALA A 102 19.31 -16.71 26.65
CA ALA A 102 19.13 -16.86 28.09
C ALA A 102 18.75 -15.52 28.75
N PRO A 103 17.75 -15.50 29.63
CA PRO A 103 17.38 -14.29 30.35
C PRO A 103 18.47 -13.86 31.33
N PRO A 104 18.42 -12.63 31.84
CA PRO A 104 19.39 -12.13 32.82
C PRO A 104 19.47 -13.03 34.07
N ALA A 105 20.62 -13.01 34.73
CA ALA A 105 20.85 -13.77 35.95
C ALA A 105 19.73 -13.56 36.99
N GLY A 106 19.20 -14.66 37.53
CA GLY A 106 18.11 -14.64 38.51
C GLY A 106 16.71 -14.53 37.91
N ARG A 107 16.58 -14.57 36.57
CA ARG A 107 15.29 -14.54 35.87
C ARG A 107 15.05 -15.86 35.11
N GLN A 108 13.81 -16.30 35.09
CA GLN A 108 13.40 -17.49 34.30
C GLN A 108 13.00 -17.12 32.86
N ARG A 109 12.67 -15.87 32.61
CA ARG A 109 12.23 -15.38 31.29
C ARG A 109 12.50 -13.88 31.13
N TRP A 110 12.56 -13.43 29.89
CA TRP A 110 12.66 -12.03 29.58
C TRP A 110 11.36 -11.26 29.90
N THR A 111 11.52 -10.09 30.51
CA THR A 111 10.47 -9.06 30.54
C THR A 111 10.77 -8.01 29.49
N LEU A 112 9.74 -7.26 29.06
CA LEU A 112 9.93 -6.18 28.06
C LEU A 112 10.89 -5.08 28.57
N VAL A 113 10.93 -4.85 29.88
CA VAL A 113 11.83 -3.85 30.49
C VAL A 113 13.28 -4.30 30.38
N GLU A 114 13.55 -5.55 30.69
CA GLU A 114 14.89 -6.14 30.61
C GLU A 114 15.34 -6.26 29.16
N LEU A 115 14.44 -6.67 28.27
CA LEU A 115 14.70 -6.78 26.83
C LEU A 115 15.02 -5.38 26.23
N GLU A 116 14.29 -4.33 26.62
CA GLU A 116 14.60 -2.96 26.23
C GLU A 116 15.99 -2.55 26.66
N ARG A 117 16.34 -2.83 27.93
CA ARG A 117 17.65 -2.49 28.47
C ARG A 117 18.77 -3.22 27.74
N ALA A 118 18.61 -4.50 27.48
CA ALA A 118 19.58 -5.29 26.74
C ALA A 118 19.66 -4.88 25.26
N ALA A 119 18.53 -4.68 24.60
CA ALA A 119 18.48 -4.25 23.19
C ALA A 119 19.17 -2.90 22.97
N ARG A 120 19.06 -1.97 23.90
CA ARG A 120 19.71 -0.66 23.81
C ARG A 120 21.24 -0.70 23.86
N GLN A 121 21.83 -1.82 24.28
CA GLN A 121 23.27 -2.04 24.21
C GLN A 121 23.70 -2.50 22.80
N GLU A 122 22.77 -2.93 21.97
CA GLU A 122 23.04 -3.35 20.60
C GLU A 122 23.23 -2.15 19.68
N SER A 123 24.13 -2.27 18.71
CA SER A 123 24.37 -1.25 17.70
C SER A 123 23.10 -0.96 16.88
N GLY A 124 22.75 0.31 16.74
CA GLY A 124 21.55 0.74 15.99
C GLY A 124 20.23 0.62 16.74
N LEU A 125 20.19 0.06 17.96
CA LEU A 125 19.00 -0.12 18.78
C LEU A 125 18.96 0.79 20.03
N GLY A 126 19.88 1.71 20.17
CA GLY A 126 20.04 2.55 21.36
C GLY A 126 18.82 3.39 21.77
N ALA A 127 17.90 3.65 20.84
CA ALA A 127 16.69 4.42 21.09
C ALA A 127 15.40 3.57 20.89
N VAL A 128 15.51 2.25 20.89
CA VAL A 128 14.35 1.36 20.73
C VAL A 128 13.41 1.47 21.92
N SER A 129 12.09 1.55 21.67
CA SER A 129 11.09 1.58 22.72
C SER A 129 10.51 0.18 22.99
N ARG A 130 9.95 0.00 24.18
CA ARG A 130 9.26 -1.25 24.56
C ARG A 130 8.13 -1.61 23.58
N GLU A 131 7.38 -0.62 23.14
CA GLU A 131 6.29 -0.85 22.18
C GLU A 131 6.83 -1.30 20.80
N THR A 132 7.96 -0.76 20.37
CA THR A 132 8.63 -1.23 19.16
C THR A 132 9.07 -2.69 19.28
N LEU A 133 9.71 -3.04 20.41
CA LEU A 133 10.12 -4.43 20.70
C LEU A 133 8.91 -5.38 20.72
N ARG A 134 7.83 -4.96 21.37
CA ARG A 134 6.58 -5.74 21.42
C ARG A 134 6.00 -6.00 20.02
N ARG A 135 6.01 -4.99 19.15
CA ARG A 135 5.53 -5.13 17.76
C ARG A 135 6.42 -6.08 16.94
N MET A 136 7.73 -5.96 17.08
CA MET A 136 8.69 -6.84 16.39
C MET A 136 8.46 -8.29 16.77
N LEU A 137 8.39 -8.58 18.07
CA LEU A 137 8.17 -9.94 18.58
C LEU A 137 6.79 -10.50 18.20
N LYS A 138 5.74 -9.69 18.27
CA LYS A 138 4.39 -10.10 17.86
C LYS A 138 4.33 -10.47 16.39
N LYS A 139 5.02 -9.73 15.52
CA LYS A 139 5.10 -10.01 14.09
C LYS A 139 5.78 -11.35 13.83
N THR A 140 6.84 -11.65 14.56
CA THR A 140 7.57 -12.92 14.44
C THR A 140 6.71 -14.12 14.85
N THR A 141 5.87 -13.96 15.88
CA THR A 141 4.98 -15.04 16.38
C THR A 141 3.78 -15.27 15.46
N SER A 142 3.32 -14.25 14.74
CA SER A 142 2.14 -14.33 13.86
C SER A 142 2.46 -14.68 12.41
N SER A 143 3.73 -14.86 12.05
CA SER A 143 4.10 -15.40 10.73
C SER A 143 3.98 -16.91 10.79
N PRO A 144 2.94 -17.56 10.18
CA PRO A 144 2.94 -19.00 10.05
C PRO A 144 4.16 -19.38 9.24
N GLY A 145 4.99 -20.23 9.80
CA GLY A 145 6.17 -20.74 9.12
C GLY A 145 5.76 -21.27 7.75
N ALA A 146 6.41 -20.77 6.71
CA ALA A 146 6.35 -21.41 5.42
C ALA A 146 6.93 -22.84 5.61
N ALA A 147 6.04 -23.82 5.50
CA ALA A 147 6.41 -25.21 5.39
C ALA A 147 6.99 -25.46 3.99
#